data_e44d518fbc37ed14e26cceaaefa2e779
#
_entry.id   e44d518fbc37ed14e26cceaaefa2e779
#
_cell.length_a   1.000
_cell.length_b   1.000
_cell.length_c   1.000
_cell.angle_alpha   90.00
_cell.angle_beta   90.00
_cell.angle_gamma   90.00
#
_symmetry.space_group_name_H-M   'P 1'
#
loop_
_entity.id
_entity.type
_entity.pdbx_description
1 polymer ?
#
loop_
_entity_poly.entity_id
_entity_poly.type
_entity_poly.pdbx_seq_one_letter_code
_entity_poly.pdbx_strand_id
1 'polypeptide(L)'
;MRYQIDIIFKLIIMNTEKKSNGTDLNGFVMLFVTLALFIVSIIGIVYAIIQLDTSDGACGGWLLGGSILLILITIICMCSFLQLEPNEARVITWFGKYSGTFCETGFYWINPFYGTKKVSLRARNLDAEPIKVNDKTGNPVMIGLVLVWKLKDTYKALFEVDTQTMAASPNTVGSDTKGLMNALERFVRVQGDAALRQVAGQYAYDNDNNEPTLRSNADEINEQLEQKLDERLALAGIEVVEARINY
;
A
#
# COMPACT_ATOMS: atom_id res chain seq x y z
N MET A 1 -19.30 19.63 25.27
CA MET A 1 -17.93 19.13 25.46
C MET A 1 -17.79 17.61 25.22
N ARG A 2 -18.62 16.73 25.78
CA ARG A 2 -18.59 15.28 25.51
C ARG A 2 -18.78 14.90 24.03
N TYR A 3 -19.68 15.55 23.32
CA TYR A 3 -19.96 15.29 21.89
C TYR A 3 -18.77 15.61 20.97
N GLN A 4 -18.01 16.64 21.29
CA GLN A 4 -16.79 17.00 20.55
C GLN A 4 -15.66 15.99 20.79
N ILE A 5 -15.55 15.48 22.01
CA ILE A 5 -14.57 14.46 22.37
C ILE A 5 -14.88 13.12 21.68
N ASP A 6 -16.16 12.73 21.61
CA ASP A 6 -16.59 11.51 20.92
C ASP A 6 -16.38 11.61 19.39
N ILE A 7 -16.57 12.78 18.79
CA ILE A 7 -16.29 13.03 17.36
C ILE A 7 -14.77 12.97 17.11
N ILE A 8 -13.98 13.61 17.96
CA ILE A 8 -12.51 13.59 17.84
C ILE A 8 -11.98 12.16 18.06
N PHE A 9 -12.49 11.45 19.07
CA PHE A 9 -12.12 10.04 19.33
C PHE A 9 -12.54 9.12 18.18
N LYS A 10 -13.71 9.34 17.60
CA LYS A 10 -14.20 8.60 16.42
C LYS A 10 -13.40 8.93 15.15
N LEU A 11 -12.97 10.19 14.97
CA LEU A 11 -12.06 10.61 13.89
C LEU A 11 -10.66 10.01 14.07
N ILE A 12 -10.11 9.99 15.28
CA ILE A 12 -8.80 9.39 15.58
C ILE A 12 -8.84 7.87 15.35
N ILE A 13 -9.91 7.18 15.77
CA ILE A 13 -10.08 5.74 15.55
C ILE A 13 -10.31 5.40 14.07
N MET A 14 -10.93 6.31 13.31
CA MET A 14 -11.13 6.14 11.87
C MET A 14 -9.84 6.32 11.06
N ASN A 15 -8.84 7.03 11.58
CA ASN A 15 -7.59 7.37 10.88
C ASN A 15 -6.40 6.47 11.27
N THR A 16 -6.61 5.41 12.06
CA THR A 16 -5.55 4.46 12.36
C THR A 16 -5.65 3.23 11.47
N GLU A 17 -4.50 2.76 11.01
CA GLU A 17 -4.41 1.50 10.28
C GLU A 17 -5.02 0.37 11.12
N LYS A 18 -6.09 -0.24 10.62
CA LYS A 18 -6.76 -1.35 11.27
C LYS A 18 -6.21 -2.65 10.71
N LYS A 19 -5.55 -3.46 11.55
CA LYS A 19 -5.21 -4.82 11.16
C LYS A 19 -6.52 -5.55 10.83
N SER A 20 -6.64 -6.05 9.62
CA SER A 20 -7.81 -6.83 9.23
C SER A 20 -7.76 -8.17 9.96
N ASN A 21 -8.72 -8.40 10.85
CA ASN A 21 -9.03 -9.72 11.37
C ASN A 21 -10.02 -10.40 10.40
N GLY A 22 -9.73 -10.33 9.09
CA GLY A 22 -10.51 -11.06 8.10
C GLY A 22 -10.61 -12.53 8.50
N THR A 23 -11.66 -13.21 8.12
CA THR A 23 -11.78 -14.67 8.23
C THR A 23 -10.69 -15.29 7.37
N ASP A 24 -9.53 -15.49 7.99
CA ASP A 24 -8.32 -16.03 7.35
C ASP A 24 -8.50 -17.54 7.20
N LEU A 25 -9.31 -17.91 6.20
CA LEU A 25 -9.41 -19.31 5.84
C LEU A 25 -8.12 -19.71 5.13
N ASN A 26 -7.53 -20.78 5.61
CA ASN A 26 -6.33 -21.34 5.01
C ASN A 26 -6.59 -21.58 3.52
N GLY A 27 -5.82 -20.90 2.64
CA GLY A 27 -5.99 -20.97 1.20
C GLY A 27 -5.89 -22.40 0.64
N PHE A 28 -5.04 -23.24 1.22
CA PHE A 28 -4.93 -24.65 0.79
C PHE A 28 -6.21 -25.45 1.07
N VAL A 29 -6.82 -25.26 2.24
CA VAL A 29 -8.08 -25.95 2.58
C VAL A 29 -9.18 -25.50 1.63
N MET A 30 -9.31 -24.20 1.40
CA MET A 30 -10.31 -23.66 0.47
C MET A 30 -10.05 -24.06 -0.97
N LEU A 31 -8.79 -24.23 -1.38
CA LEU A 31 -8.45 -24.75 -2.71
C LEU A 31 -8.96 -26.18 -2.90
N PHE A 32 -8.77 -27.07 -1.94
CA PHE A 32 -9.33 -28.43 -2.01
C PHE A 32 -10.87 -28.43 -2.02
N VAL A 33 -11.49 -27.57 -1.21
CA VAL A 33 -12.95 -27.43 -1.15
C VAL A 33 -13.49 -26.93 -2.50
N THR A 34 -12.91 -25.88 -3.05
CA THR A 34 -13.36 -25.33 -4.36
C THR A 34 -13.11 -26.32 -5.50
N LEU A 35 -12.00 -27.07 -5.48
CA LEU A 35 -11.72 -28.12 -6.47
C LEU A 35 -12.74 -29.25 -6.36
N ALA A 36 -13.06 -29.70 -5.15
CA ALA A 36 -14.08 -30.74 -4.93
C ALA A 36 -15.47 -30.29 -5.43
N LEU A 37 -15.87 -29.04 -5.12
CA LEU A 37 -17.12 -28.45 -5.60
C LEU A 37 -17.14 -28.35 -7.13
N PHE A 38 -16.02 -28.01 -7.75
CA PHE A 38 -15.90 -27.98 -9.21
C PHE A 38 -16.12 -29.36 -9.86
N ILE A 39 -15.50 -30.39 -9.30
CA ILE A 39 -15.69 -31.78 -9.77
C ILE A 39 -17.13 -32.23 -9.60
N VAL A 40 -17.72 -31.97 -8.44
CA VAL A 40 -19.12 -32.30 -8.15
C VAL A 40 -20.07 -31.61 -9.14
N SER A 41 -19.80 -30.35 -9.50
CA SER A 41 -20.62 -29.62 -10.46
C SER A 41 -20.55 -30.21 -11.88
N ILE A 42 -19.36 -30.66 -12.31
CA ILE A 42 -19.17 -31.33 -13.60
C ILE A 42 -19.95 -32.68 -13.63
N ILE A 43 -19.80 -33.48 -12.57
CA ILE A 43 -20.53 -34.74 -12.43
C ILE A 43 -22.06 -34.49 -12.46
N GLY A 44 -22.50 -33.42 -11.78
CA GLY A 44 -23.91 -33.01 -11.78
C GLY A 44 -24.43 -32.66 -13.16
N ILE A 45 -23.65 -31.97 -13.99
CA ILE A 45 -24.05 -31.69 -15.39
C ILE A 45 -24.14 -32.94 -16.21
N VAL A 46 -23.16 -33.84 -16.13
CA VAL A 46 -23.16 -35.10 -16.87
C VAL A 46 -24.40 -35.94 -16.48
N TYR A 47 -24.69 -36.04 -15.17
CA TYR A 47 -25.83 -36.75 -14.66
C TYR A 47 -27.15 -36.11 -15.11
N ALA A 48 -27.26 -34.79 -15.10
CA ALA A 48 -28.43 -34.05 -15.55
C ALA A 48 -28.72 -34.28 -17.06
N ILE A 49 -27.67 -34.31 -17.89
CA ILE A 49 -27.83 -34.62 -19.34
C ILE A 49 -28.35 -36.03 -19.54
N ILE A 50 -27.85 -37.02 -18.82
CA ILE A 50 -28.33 -38.41 -18.90
C ILE A 50 -29.81 -38.52 -18.49
N GLN A 51 -30.20 -37.77 -17.44
CA GLN A 51 -31.61 -37.76 -16.98
C GLN A 51 -32.58 -37.10 -17.98
N LEU A 52 -32.09 -36.09 -18.73
CA LEU A 52 -32.89 -35.46 -19.79
C LEU A 52 -33.22 -36.43 -20.92
N ASP A 53 -32.35 -37.41 -21.18
CA ASP A 53 -32.54 -38.40 -22.25
C ASP A 53 -33.46 -39.56 -21.82
N THR A 54 -33.60 -39.81 -20.51
CA THR A 54 -34.25 -41.01 -19.94
C THR A 54 -35.68 -40.85 -19.44
N SER A 55 -36.48 -39.85 -19.80
CA SER A 55 -37.93 -39.72 -19.52
C SER A 55 -38.43 -38.77 -18.43
N ASP A 56 -37.61 -38.28 -17.51
CA ASP A 56 -38.03 -37.30 -16.53
C ASP A 56 -37.45 -35.89 -16.83
N GLY A 57 -37.83 -35.35 -17.99
CA GLY A 57 -37.28 -34.07 -18.49
C GLY A 57 -37.40 -32.89 -17.53
N ALA A 58 -38.38 -32.88 -16.64
CA ALA A 58 -38.53 -31.84 -15.63
C ALA A 58 -37.43 -31.93 -14.55
N CYS A 59 -37.14 -33.12 -14.03
CA CYS A 59 -36.08 -33.33 -13.00
C CYS A 59 -34.69 -33.05 -13.56
N GLY A 60 -34.39 -33.49 -14.79
CA GLY A 60 -33.14 -33.22 -15.50
C GLY A 60 -32.89 -31.73 -15.70
N GLY A 61 -33.94 -30.95 -16.02
CA GLY A 61 -33.83 -29.50 -16.19
C GLY A 61 -33.45 -28.75 -14.90
N TRP A 62 -34.03 -29.10 -13.77
CA TRP A 62 -33.66 -28.49 -12.46
C TRP A 62 -32.27 -28.86 -12.02
N LEU A 63 -31.85 -30.13 -12.25
CA LEU A 63 -30.48 -30.57 -11.95
C LEU A 63 -29.45 -29.86 -12.82
N LEU A 64 -29.75 -29.63 -14.09
CA LEU A 64 -28.88 -28.91 -15.02
C LEU A 64 -28.74 -27.45 -14.62
N GLY A 65 -29.85 -26.77 -14.29
CA GLY A 65 -29.83 -25.40 -13.79
C GLY A 65 -29.04 -25.24 -12.50
N GLY A 66 -29.22 -26.14 -11.53
CA GLY A 66 -28.48 -26.17 -10.27
C GLY A 66 -26.98 -26.39 -10.45
N SER A 67 -26.59 -27.31 -11.34
CA SER A 67 -25.19 -27.60 -11.63
C SER A 67 -24.47 -26.42 -12.33
N ILE A 68 -25.14 -25.72 -13.24
CA ILE A 68 -24.62 -24.51 -13.89
C ILE A 68 -24.47 -23.41 -12.88
N LEU A 69 -25.43 -23.19 -11.96
CA LEU A 69 -25.33 -22.21 -10.91
C LEU A 69 -24.13 -22.51 -9.97
N LEU A 70 -23.95 -23.79 -9.63
CA LEU A 70 -22.85 -24.23 -8.79
C LEU A 70 -21.49 -23.99 -9.46
N ILE A 71 -21.34 -24.21 -10.77
CA ILE A 71 -20.13 -23.87 -11.52
C ILE A 71 -19.84 -22.35 -11.44
N LEU A 72 -20.84 -21.52 -11.68
CA LEU A 72 -20.66 -20.06 -11.61
C LEU A 72 -20.17 -19.61 -10.23
N ILE A 73 -20.77 -20.14 -9.17
CA ILE A 73 -20.34 -19.84 -7.79
C ILE A 73 -18.90 -20.31 -7.57
N THR A 74 -18.55 -21.50 -8.03
CA THR A 74 -17.19 -22.06 -7.87
C THR A 74 -16.16 -21.22 -8.61
N ILE A 75 -16.44 -20.73 -9.82
CA ILE A 75 -15.56 -19.86 -10.59
C ILE A 75 -15.32 -18.55 -9.84
N ILE A 76 -16.39 -17.94 -9.29
CA ILE A 76 -16.26 -16.72 -8.47
C ILE A 76 -15.37 -16.97 -7.23
N CYS A 77 -15.56 -18.10 -6.55
CA CYS A 77 -14.75 -18.50 -5.41
C CYS A 77 -13.28 -18.73 -5.78
N MET A 78 -12.99 -19.25 -6.98
CA MET A 78 -11.62 -19.44 -7.47
C MET A 78 -10.87 -18.11 -7.73
N CYS A 79 -11.56 -17.02 -8.00
CA CYS A 79 -10.93 -15.71 -8.16
C CYS A 79 -10.48 -15.04 -6.83
N SER A 80 -10.78 -15.66 -5.70
CA SER A 80 -10.62 -15.08 -4.36
C SER A 80 -9.36 -15.52 -3.62
N PHE A 81 -8.48 -16.26 -4.29
CA PHE A 81 -7.20 -16.67 -3.71
C PHE A 81 -6.19 -15.52 -3.71
N LEU A 82 -5.50 -15.38 -2.59
CA LEU A 82 -4.54 -14.34 -2.32
C LEU A 82 -3.23 -14.95 -1.82
N GLN A 83 -2.13 -14.57 -2.45
CA GLN A 83 -0.79 -14.86 -1.98
C GLN A 83 -0.12 -13.58 -1.50
N LEU A 84 0.46 -13.60 -0.29
CA LEU A 84 1.27 -12.53 0.26
C LEU A 84 2.70 -12.99 0.48
N GLU A 85 3.64 -12.19 -0.04
CA GLU A 85 5.06 -12.34 0.21
C GLU A 85 5.50 -11.58 1.46
N PRO A 86 6.67 -11.91 2.05
CA PRO A 86 7.25 -11.14 3.14
C PRO A 86 7.44 -9.65 2.77
N ASN A 87 7.13 -8.75 3.70
CA ASN A 87 7.19 -7.30 3.51
C ASN A 87 6.26 -6.78 2.39
N GLU A 88 5.11 -7.42 2.23
CA GLU A 88 3.99 -6.95 1.43
C GLU A 88 2.75 -6.83 2.30
N ALA A 89 1.90 -5.88 1.96
CA ALA A 89 0.60 -5.70 2.58
C ALA A 89 -0.49 -5.69 1.52
N ARG A 90 -1.67 -6.16 1.89
CA ARG A 90 -2.90 -5.99 1.11
C ARG A 90 -3.90 -5.15 1.87
N VAL A 91 -4.24 -4.04 1.29
CA VAL A 91 -5.31 -3.18 1.79
C VAL A 91 -6.63 -3.69 1.25
N ILE A 92 -7.55 -4.00 2.16
CA ILE A 92 -8.86 -4.58 1.86
C ILE A 92 -9.91 -3.50 1.93
N THR A 93 -10.73 -3.40 0.88
CA THR A 93 -11.85 -2.48 0.82
C THR A 93 -13.16 -3.24 0.56
N TRP A 94 -14.23 -2.84 1.23
CA TRP A 94 -15.58 -3.35 1.03
C TRP A 94 -16.44 -2.27 0.38
N PHE A 95 -16.79 -2.44 -0.89
CA PHE A 95 -17.54 -1.43 -1.66
C PHE A 95 -17.00 0.01 -1.48
N GLY A 96 -15.66 0.17 -1.57
CA GLY A 96 -15.00 1.46 -1.42
C GLY A 96 -14.71 1.89 0.02
N LYS A 97 -15.27 1.21 1.04
CA LYS A 97 -14.96 1.47 2.44
C LYS A 97 -13.72 0.67 2.86
N TYR A 98 -12.76 1.32 3.52
CA TYR A 98 -11.61 0.64 4.11
C TYR A 98 -12.06 -0.35 5.18
N SER A 99 -11.67 -1.60 5.03
CA SER A 99 -11.97 -2.69 5.97
C SER A 99 -10.80 -3.04 6.87
N GLY A 100 -9.60 -2.91 6.36
CA GLY A 100 -8.36 -3.17 7.09
C GLY A 100 -7.19 -3.50 6.18
N THR A 101 -6.01 -3.65 6.78
CA THR A 101 -4.78 -4.06 6.10
C THR A 101 -4.36 -5.44 6.58
N PHE A 102 -4.00 -6.30 5.63
CA PHE A 102 -3.53 -7.65 5.86
C PHE A 102 -2.04 -7.74 5.54
N CYS A 103 -1.22 -8.12 6.54
CA CYS A 103 0.24 -8.16 6.44
C CYS A 103 0.83 -9.55 6.68
N GLU A 104 0.00 -10.57 6.99
CA GLU A 104 0.51 -11.90 7.28
C GLU A 104 0.86 -12.64 5.99
N THR A 105 2.09 -13.16 5.95
CA THR A 105 2.61 -13.91 4.80
C THR A 105 1.95 -15.27 4.68
N GLY A 106 1.60 -15.67 3.46
CA GLY A 106 1.00 -16.98 3.23
C GLY A 106 0.04 -16.98 2.05
N PHE A 107 -0.68 -18.10 1.95
CA PHE A 107 -1.72 -18.33 0.97
C PHE A 107 -3.09 -18.38 1.65
N TYR A 108 -3.94 -17.44 1.29
CA TYR A 108 -5.23 -17.21 1.94
C TYR A 108 -6.36 -17.15 0.93
N TRP A 109 -7.56 -17.44 1.40
CA TRP A 109 -8.77 -17.22 0.66
C TRP A 109 -9.55 -16.07 1.31
N ILE A 110 -9.93 -15.09 0.51
CA ILE A 110 -10.67 -13.91 0.95
C ILE A 110 -12.00 -13.87 0.20
N ASN A 111 -13.02 -13.28 0.81
CA ASN A 111 -14.31 -13.11 0.15
C ASN A 111 -14.16 -12.40 -1.22
N PRO A 112 -14.74 -12.98 -2.32
CA PRO A 112 -14.61 -12.44 -3.68
C PRO A 112 -15.12 -11.00 -3.85
N PHE A 113 -15.96 -10.52 -2.96
CA PHE A 113 -16.51 -9.17 -3.02
C PHE A 113 -15.60 -8.09 -2.39
N TYR A 114 -14.48 -8.48 -1.80
CA TYR A 114 -13.48 -7.50 -1.31
C TYR A 114 -12.60 -7.00 -2.46
N GLY A 115 -12.50 -5.68 -2.59
CA GLY A 115 -11.45 -5.05 -3.37
C GLY A 115 -10.12 -5.13 -2.63
N THR A 116 -9.04 -5.52 -3.30
CA THR A 116 -7.72 -5.59 -2.68
C THR A 116 -6.71 -4.76 -3.44
N LYS A 117 -5.87 -4.00 -2.71
CA LYS A 117 -4.72 -3.28 -3.28
C LYS A 117 -3.44 -3.77 -2.62
N LYS A 118 -2.49 -4.21 -3.44
CA LYS A 118 -1.18 -4.69 -3.00
C LYS A 118 -0.25 -3.49 -2.78
N VAL A 119 0.51 -3.49 -1.67
CA VAL A 119 1.47 -2.45 -1.32
C VAL A 119 2.76 -3.10 -0.84
N SER A 120 3.91 -2.52 -1.18
CA SER A 120 5.21 -2.98 -0.71
C SER A 120 5.61 -2.21 0.56
N LEU A 121 6.01 -2.96 1.59
CA LEU A 121 6.56 -2.42 2.86
C LEU A 121 8.09 -2.47 2.88
N ARG A 122 8.72 -2.89 1.78
CA ARG A 122 10.18 -3.00 1.67
C ARG A 122 10.80 -1.60 1.69
N ALA A 123 11.94 -1.47 2.37
CA ALA A 123 12.72 -0.24 2.33
C ALA A 123 13.20 0.03 0.89
N ARG A 124 13.20 1.31 0.53
CA ARG A 124 13.60 1.81 -0.79
C ARG A 124 14.63 2.91 -0.63
N ASN A 125 15.58 2.93 -1.54
CA ASN A 125 16.55 3.99 -1.66
C ASN A 125 16.07 5.01 -2.69
N LEU A 126 16.17 6.28 -2.33
CA LEU A 126 16.02 7.42 -3.20
C LEU A 126 17.35 8.14 -3.25
N ASP A 127 17.96 8.20 -4.43
CA ASP A 127 19.09 9.07 -4.74
C ASP A 127 18.54 10.26 -5.52
N ALA A 128 18.47 11.41 -4.85
CA ALA A 128 17.96 12.63 -5.46
C ALA A 128 19.10 13.39 -6.13
N GLU A 129 18.85 13.87 -7.35
CA GLU A 129 19.79 14.70 -8.06
C GLU A 129 20.14 15.95 -7.22
N PRO A 130 21.42 16.39 -7.22
CA PRO A 130 21.83 17.57 -6.48
C PRO A 130 21.03 18.81 -6.90
N ILE A 131 20.48 19.50 -5.91
CA ILE A 131 19.74 20.75 -6.11
C ILE A 131 20.57 21.96 -5.67
N LYS A 132 20.35 23.08 -6.35
CA LYS A 132 20.97 24.36 -5.97
C LYS A 132 20.17 24.94 -4.80
N VAL A 133 20.83 25.14 -3.66
CA VAL A 133 20.29 25.75 -2.46
C VAL A 133 21.17 26.91 -2.01
N ASN A 134 20.63 27.88 -1.31
CA ASN A 134 21.41 28.93 -0.70
C ASN A 134 21.71 28.55 0.76
N ASP A 135 22.94 28.71 1.19
CA ASP A 135 23.35 28.57 2.58
C ASP A 135 22.84 29.73 3.45
N LYS A 136 23.15 29.73 4.75
CA LYS A 136 22.80 30.80 5.71
C LYS A 136 23.34 32.17 5.29
N THR A 137 24.46 32.20 4.57
CA THR A 137 25.13 33.42 4.11
C THR A 137 24.68 33.90 2.75
N GLY A 138 23.82 33.10 2.07
CA GLY A 138 23.30 33.37 0.73
C GLY A 138 24.14 32.82 -0.40
N ASN A 139 25.18 32.04 -0.13
CA ASN A 139 26.01 31.40 -1.14
C ASN A 139 25.27 30.24 -1.77
N PRO A 140 25.26 30.11 -3.11
CA PRO A 140 24.67 28.98 -3.78
C PRO A 140 25.55 27.73 -3.68
N VAL A 141 25.00 26.65 -3.12
CA VAL A 141 25.67 25.36 -2.96
C VAL A 141 24.85 24.29 -3.67
N MET A 142 25.53 23.30 -4.27
CA MET A 142 24.89 22.13 -4.86
C MET A 142 24.91 20.99 -3.84
N ILE A 143 23.74 20.51 -3.41
CA ILE A 143 23.63 19.45 -2.41
C ILE A 143 22.66 18.39 -2.91
N GLY A 144 23.08 17.13 -2.88
CA GLY A 144 22.25 15.95 -3.14
C GLY A 144 21.69 15.37 -1.83
N LEU A 145 20.67 14.53 -1.96
CA LEU A 145 20.02 13.83 -0.86
C LEU A 145 19.97 12.35 -1.19
N VAL A 146 20.51 11.53 -0.31
CA VAL A 146 20.31 10.07 -0.30
C VAL A 146 19.39 9.74 0.86
N LEU A 147 18.28 9.08 0.56
CA LEU A 147 17.22 8.79 1.52
C LEU A 147 16.81 7.33 1.43
N VAL A 148 16.81 6.66 2.58
CA VAL A 148 16.20 5.33 2.74
C VAL A 148 14.87 5.49 3.45
N TRP A 149 13.80 5.02 2.83
CA TRP A 149 12.46 5.15 3.35
C TRP A 149 11.65 3.87 3.18
N LYS A 150 10.66 3.67 4.01
CA LYS A 150 9.71 2.55 3.93
C LYS A 150 8.31 3.01 4.28
N LEU A 151 7.32 2.26 3.83
CA LEU A 151 5.94 2.50 4.18
C LEU A 151 5.63 1.86 5.54
N LYS A 152 5.04 2.65 6.45
CA LYS A 152 4.64 2.24 7.81
C LYS A 152 3.12 2.15 7.94
N ASP A 153 2.39 3.13 7.39
CA ASP A 153 0.93 3.20 7.44
C ASP A 153 0.35 3.18 6.02
N THR A 154 -0.22 2.05 5.65
CA THR A 154 -0.78 1.84 4.32
C THR A 154 -2.08 2.60 4.09
N TYR A 155 -2.85 2.88 5.16
CA TYR A 155 -4.08 3.64 5.07
C TYR A 155 -3.80 5.08 4.66
N LYS A 156 -2.88 5.76 5.36
CA LYS A 156 -2.48 7.13 5.03
C LYS A 156 -1.94 7.25 3.62
N ALA A 157 -1.07 6.32 3.23
CA ALA A 157 -0.47 6.33 1.89
C ALA A 157 -1.47 6.17 0.74
N LEU A 158 -2.57 5.44 0.97
CA LEU A 158 -3.56 5.14 -0.08
C LEU A 158 -4.75 6.10 -0.10
N PHE A 159 -5.09 6.70 1.05
CA PHE A 159 -6.34 7.43 1.20
C PHE A 159 -6.18 8.88 1.67
N GLU A 160 -5.06 9.24 2.30
CA GLU A 160 -4.82 10.61 2.77
C GLU A 160 -3.93 11.40 1.80
N VAL A 161 -3.06 10.73 1.04
CA VAL A 161 -2.22 11.38 0.03
C VAL A 161 -2.82 11.16 -1.35
N ASP A 162 -3.02 12.26 -2.08
CA ASP A 162 -3.45 12.19 -3.48
C ASP A 162 -2.27 11.79 -4.39
N THR A 163 -2.09 10.48 -4.51
CA THR A 163 -1.07 9.90 -5.37
C THR A 163 -1.38 10.04 -6.87
N GLN A 164 -2.64 10.38 -7.22
CA GLN A 164 -3.04 10.54 -8.63
C GLN A 164 -2.47 11.81 -9.24
N THR A 165 -2.43 12.90 -8.47
CA THR A 165 -1.84 14.18 -8.93
C THR A 165 -0.32 14.09 -9.11
N MET A 166 0.33 13.12 -8.46
CA MET A 166 1.78 12.90 -8.50
C MET A 166 2.21 11.88 -9.55
N ALA A 167 1.26 11.14 -10.13
CA ALA A 167 1.56 10.17 -11.17
C ALA A 167 1.87 10.86 -12.52
N ALA A 168 2.83 10.30 -13.27
CA ALA A 168 3.14 10.78 -14.63
C ALA A 168 1.99 10.56 -15.62
N SER A 169 1.06 9.66 -15.29
CA SER A 169 -0.15 9.38 -16.06
C SER A 169 -1.29 9.00 -15.11
N PRO A 170 -2.44 9.70 -15.16
CA PRO A 170 -3.59 9.46 -14.26
C PRO A 170 -4.15 8.04 -14.36
N ASN A 171 -3.96 7.36 -15.49
CA ASN A 171 -4.52 6.04 -15.74
C ASN A 171 -3.71 4.87 -15.13
N THR A 172 -2.52 5.13 -14.60
CA THR A 172 -1.60 4.07 -14.13
C THR A 172 -1.67 3.82 -12.61
N VAL A 173 -2.24 4.73 -11.85
CA VAL A 173 -2.22 4.67 -10.36
C VAL A 173 -3.30 3.75 -9.78
N GLY A 174 -4.26 3.33 -10.57
CA GLY A 174 -5.46 2.65 -10.04
C GLY A 174 -5.30 1.18 -9.67
N SER A 175 -4.41 0.42 -10.28
CA SER A 175 -4.37 -1.03 -10.12
C SER A 175 -2.99 -1.66 -9.97
N ASP A 176 -1.89 -0.92 -10.17
CA ASP A 176 -0.55 -1.50 -10.11
C ASP A 176 0.24 -0.99 -8.90
N THR A 177 0.80 -1.93 -8.14
CA THR A 177 1.71 -1.66 -7.00
C THR A 177 2.88 -0.77 -7.40
N LYS A 178 3.42 -0.96 -8.60
CA LYS A 178 4.54 -0.16 -9.11
C LYS A 178 4.14 1.31 -9.31
N GLY A 179 2.98 1.56 -9.89
CA GLY A 179 2.47 2.92 -10.10
C GLY A 179 2.29 3.69 -8.79
N LEU A 180 1.70 3.05 -7.79
CA LEU A 180 1.56 3.62 -6.45
C LEU A 180 2.91 3.93 -5.81
N MET A 181 3.84 2.98 -5.83
CA MET A 181 5.14 3.15 -5.21
C MET A 181 5.97 4.23 -5.90
N ASN A 182 5.87 4.38 -7.22
CA ASN A 182 6.51 5.46 -7.96
C ASN A 182 5.90 6.84 -7.65
N ALA A 183 4.59 6.90 -7.42
CA ALA A 183 3.95 8.15 -6.99
C ALA A 183 4.39 8.57 -5.58
N LEU A 184 4.49 7.62 -4.65
CA LEU A 184 5.02 7.87 -3.31
C LEU A 184 6.50 8.30 -3.35
N GLU A 185 7.32 7.70 -4.21
CA GLU A 185 8.73 8.08 -4.39
C GLU A 185 8.87 9.52 -4.89
N ARG A 186 7.99 9.97 -5.80
CA ARG A 186 7.97 11.38 -6.22
C ARG A 186 7.55 12.31 -5.09
N PHE A 187 6.57 11.90 -4.29
CA PHE A 187 6.18 12.65 -3.10
C PHE A 187 7.36 12.80 -2.14
N VAL A 188 8.06 11.70 -1.84
CA VAL A 188 9.26 11.69 -1.01
C VAL A 188 10.34 12.61 -1.57
N ARG A 189 10.58 12.58 -2.88
CA ARG A 189 11.55 13.47 -3.55
C ARG A 189 11.20 14.95 -3.36
N VAL A 190 9.95 15.34 -3.62
CA VAL A 190 9.52 16.74 -3.47
C VAL A 190 9.61 17.21 -2.02
N GLN A 191 9.22 16.37 -1.06
CA GLN A 191 9.37 16.70 0.37
C GLN A 191 10.84 16.71 0.80
N GLY A 192 11.67 15.83 0.23
CA GLY A 192 13.10 15.78 0.41
C GLY A 192 13.77 17.08 0.00
N ASP A 193 13.51 17.55 -1.21
CA ASP A 193 14.04 18.80 -1.74
C ASP A 193 13.62 20.00 -0.86
N ALA A 194 12.38 20.00 -0.38
CA ALA A 194 11.89 21.08 0.49
C ALA A 194 12.55 21.06 1.88
N ALA A 195 12.74 19.88 2.48
CA ALA A 195 13.42 19.72 3.75
C ALA A 195 14.91 20.09 3.64
N LEU A 196 15.57 19.64 2.57
CA LEU A 196 16.97 19.94 2.28
C LEU A 196 17.22 21.45 2.17
N ARG A 197 16.37 22.17 1.42
CA ARG A 197 16.44 23.64 1.34
C ARG A 197 16.28 24.32 2.70
N GLN A 198 15.36 23.80 3.53
CA GLN A 198 15.10 24.36 4.85
C GLN A 198 16.28 24.14 5.81
N VAL A 199 16.86 22.95 5.81
CA VAL A 199 18.00 22.63 6.69
C VAL A 199 19.27 23.31 6.19
N ALA A 200 19.58 23.25 4.90
CA ALA A 200 20.76 23.89 4.33
C ALA A 200 20.78 25.42 4.55
N GLY A 201 19.62 26.08 4.51
CA GLY A 201 19.52 27.51 4.79
C GLY A 201 19.78 27.91 6.24
N GLN A 202 19.91 26.98 7.17
CA GLN A 202 20.22 27.26 8.57
C GLN A 202 21.73 27.26 8.86
N TYR A 203 22.52 26.65 8.01
CA TYR A 203 23.97 26.48 8.19
C TYR A 203 24.74 27.21 7.09
N ALA A 204 25.89 27.81 7.44
CA ALA A 204 26.86 28.26 6.45
C ALA A 204 27.55 27.04 5.81
N TYR A 205 27.99 27.17 4.57
CA TYR A 205 28.74 26.09 3.92
C TYR A 205 30.10 25.87 4.58
N ASP A 206 30.81 26.93 4.83
CA ASP A 206 32.10 26.96 5.55
C ASP A 206 32.15 28.22 6.41
N ASN A 207 32.84 28.19 7.55
CA ASN A 207 32.91 29.29 8.47
C ASN A 207 34.22 29.24 9.26
N ASP A 208 34.84 30.39 9.45
CA ASP A 208 36.07 30.56 10.26
C ASP A 208 35.80 30.61 11.78
N ASN A 209 34.53 30.63 12.20
CA ASN A 209 34.09 30.92 13.57
C ASN A 209 33.61 29.67 14.34
N ASN A 210 34.17 28.52 14.28
CA ASN A 210 33.78 27.33 15.07
C ASN A 210 32.24 27.05 15.20
N GLU A 211 31.38 27.71 14.42
CA GLU A 211 29.96 27.37 14.32
C GLU A 211 29.79 26.14 13.45
N PRO A 212 28.74 25.33 13.69
CA PRO A 212 28.47 24.18 12.85
C PRO A 212 28.26 24.61 11.39
N THR A 213 28.96 23.94 10.49
CA THR A 213 28.89 24.21 9.04
C THR A 213 28.41 22.97 8.27
N LEU A 214 27.88 23.18 7.08
CA LEU A 214 27.46 22.07 6.21
C LEU A 214 28.61 21.07 5.98
N ARG A 215 29.85 21.56 5.93
CA ARG A 215 31.02 20.73 5.66
C ARG A 215 31.57 19.99 6.89
N SER A 216 31.52 20.57 8.07
CA SER A 216 32.16 20.01 9.28
C SER A 216 31.25 19.18 10.14
N ASN A 217 29.93 19.44 10.13
CA ASN A 217 28.94 18.83 11.02
C ASN A 217 27.89 17.99 10.27
N ALA A 218 28.34 17.19 9.30
CA ALA A 218 27.44 16.40 8.46
C ALA A 218 26.50 15.50 9.27
N ASP A 219 26.96 14.90 10.37
CA ASP A 219 26.15 13.97 11.18
C ASP A 219 24.99 14.69 11.88
N GLU A 220 25.25 15.88 12.49
CA GLU A 220 24.19 16.67 13.13
C GLU A 220 23.14 17.16 12.11
N ILE A 221 23.61 17.55 10.94
CA ILE A 221 22.75 18.02 9.86
C ILE A 221 21.90 16.87 9.30
N ASN A 222 22.47 15.68 9.16
CA ASN A 222 21.75 14.48 8.74
C ASN A 222 20.65 14.11 9.74
N GLU A 223 20.92 14.19 11.05
CA GLU A 223 19.94 13.94 12.10
C GLU A 223 18.77 14.95 12.06
N GLN A 224 19.08 16.24 11.90
CA GLN A 224 18.05 17.27 11.74
C GLN A 224 17.24 17.09 10.45
N LEU A 225 17.90 16.70 9.37
CA LEU A 225 17.24 16.43 8.09
C LEU A 225 16.30 15.22 8.20
N GLU A 226 16.76 14.14 8.86
CA GLU A 226 15.98 12.95 9.11
C GLU A 226 14.72 13.27 9.94
N GLN A 227 14.89 14.03 11.03
CA GLN A 227 13.77 14.46 11.86
C GLN A 227 12.76 15.31 11.07
N LYS A 228 13.23 16.27 10.27
CA LYS A 228 12.36 17.11 9.45
C LYS A 228 11.64 16.35 8.36
N LEU A 229 12.31 15.37 7.77
CA LEU A 229 11.71 14.48 6.77
C LEU A 229 10.66 13.57 7.40
N ASP A 230 10.96 12.99 8.56
CA ASP A 230 10.03 12.11 9.26
C ASP A 230 8.75 12.86 9.65
N GLU A 231 8.85 14.10 10.18
CA GLU A 231 7.69 14.96 10.45
C GLU A 231 6.81 15.19 9.21
N ARG A 232 7.41 15.44 8.04
CA ARG A 232 6.69 15.72 6.79
C ARG A 232 6.10 14.47 6.16
N LEU A 233 6.87 13.39 6.18
CA LEU A 233 6.50 12.13 5.52
C LEU A 233 5.54 11.28 6.37
N ALA A 234 5.48 11.51 7.69
CA ALA A 234 4.50 10.88 8.59
C ALA A 234 3.04 11.13 8.17
N LEU A 235 2.76 12.26 7.51
CA LEU A 235 1.44 12.56 6.94
C LEU A 235 1.03 11.55 5.86
N ALA A 236 2.00 11.03 5.13
CA ALA A 236 1.81 10.02 4.08
C ALA A 236 2.00 8.58 4.61
N GLY A 237 2.16 8.39 5.91
CA GLY A 237 2.44 7.08 6.49
C GLY A 237 3.79 6.49 6.11
N ILE A 238 4.74 7.33 5.72
CA ILE A 238 6.10 6.96 5.35
C ILE A 238 7.03 7.21 6.53
N GLU A 239 7.92 6.26 6.81
CA GLU A 239 8.97 6.33 7.83
C GLU A 239 10.32 6.47 7.15
N VAL A 240 11.11 7.43 7.61
CA VAL A 240 12.51 7.62 7.20
C VAL A 240 13.38 6.66 8.00
N VAL A 241 14.18 5.87 7.31
CA VAL A 241 15.14 4.95 7.93
C VAL A 241 16.49 5.63 8.07
N GLU A 242 16.89 6.40 7.07
CA GLU A 242 18.16 7.10 7.01
C GLU A 242 18.07 8.25 5.99
N ALA A 243 18.62 9.41 6.34
CA ALA A 243 18.75 10.54 5.43
C ALA A 243 20.18 11.08 5.48
N ARG A 244 20.82 11.23 4.33
CA ARG A 244 22.18 11.77 4.22
C ARG A 244 22.27 12.79 3.12
N ILE A 245 23.01 13.86 3.39
CA ILE A 245 23.41 14.83 2.38
C ILE A 245 24.62 14.33 1.61
N ASN A 246 24.63 14.61 0.30
CA ASN A 246 25.74 14.32 -0.59
C ASN A 246 26.16 15.60 -1.31
N TYR A 247 27.48 15.88 -1.35
CA TYR A 247 28.05 17.11 -1.93
C TYR A 247 28.70 16.81 -3.28
#